data_5be225669b1552b66de8e0e65f59129e
#
_entry.id   5be225669b1552b66de8e0e65f59129e
#
_cell.length_a   1.000
_cell.length_b   1.000
_cell.length_c   1.000
_cell.angle_alpha   90.00
_cell.angle_beta   90.00
_cell.angle_gamma   90.00
#
_symmetry.space_group_name_H-M   'P 1'
#
loop_
_entity.id
_entity.type
_entity.pdbx_description
1 polymer ?
#
loop_
_entity_poly.entity_id
_entity_poly.type
_entity_poly.pdbx_seq_one_letter_code
_entity_poly.pdbx_strand_id
1 'polypeptide(L)'
;MTADDPVVASIGWLATHRDDPGVRVVDVRDGWEFDGIGHVPSAVSIPFERFRKEGGDVGMLPGAERFGALLSEAGVESGDTLVAYDDEHGVFAARFLVTAIMYGHDDVRLLDGDCTAWSRSEPTTTDAPDVTPTEYEVSIPDDRPLIDADGVLAAVEAGDAVLVDTRTPEEFAEGHIEGAVNFDWRDLVDPDTRGLKEREELRAVLESHGVTPDKRVILYCNTARRISHTYLVLKHLGYEDIAFFEGSLTEWRERDLPLVSGTGE
;
A
#
# COMPACT_ATOMS: atom_id res chain seq x y z
N MET A 1 -7.48 -20.15 -16.39
CA MET A 1 -7.93 -19.79 -15.04
C MET A 1 -6.67 -19.41 -14.30
N THR A 2 -6.40 -18.12 -14.19
CA THR A 2 -5.36 -17.60 -13.28
C THR A 2 -5.80 -17.98 -11.87
N ALA A 3 -4.92 -18.60 -11.08
CA ALA A 3 -5.16 -18.81 -9.66
C ALA A 3 -5.57 -17.45 -9.04
N ASP A 4 -6.57 -17.46 -8.17
CA ASP A 4 -7.04 -16.25 -7.47
C ASP A 4 -5.83 -15.63 -6.77
N ASP A 5 -5.45 -14.43 -7.14
CA ASP A 5 -4.29 -13.76 -6.55
C ASP A 5 -4.67 -13.27 -5.16
N PRO A 6 -3.96 -13.65 -4.10
CA PRO A 6 -4.37 -13.32 -2.75
C PRO A 6 -4.18 -11.84 -2.38
N VAL A 7 -3.50 -11.04 -3.21
CA VAL A 7 -3.10 -9.65 -2.88
C VAL A 7 -3.63 -8.62 -3.88
N VAL A 8 -4.04 -9.07 -5.09
CA VAL A 8 -4.49 -8.18 -6.17
C VAL A 8 -5.80 -8.68 -6.74
N ALA A 9 -6.77 -7.80 -6.89
CA ALA A 9 -8.07 -8.07 -7.52
C ALA A 9 -8.15 -7.38 -8.88
N SER A 10 -8.39 -8.13 -9.95
CA SER A 10 -8.66 -7.51 -11.25
C SER A 10 -10.03 -6.80 -11.26
N ILE A 11 -10.21 -5.82 -12.16
CA ILE A 11 -11.52 -5.17 -12.37
C ILE A 11 -12.60 -6.23 -12.66
N GLY A 12 -12.31 -7.23 -13.50
CA GLY A 12 -13.25 -8.29 -13.84
C GLY A 12 -13.62 -9.17 -12.63
N TRP A 13 -12.65 -9.46 -11.74
CA TRP A 13 -12.94 -10.15 -10.50
C TRP A 13 -13.87 -9.31 -9.61
N LEU A 14 -13.51 -8.05 -9.37
CA LEU A 14 -14.31 -7.17 -8.53
C LEU A 14 -15.72 -6.97 -9.09
N ALA A 15 -15.88 -6.80 -10.40
CA ALA A 15 -17.19 -6.66 -11.05
C ALA A 15 -18.15 -7.82 -10.75
N THR A 16 -17.62 -9.02 -10.50
CA THR A 16 -18.43 -10.21 -10.21
C THR A 16 -18.57 -10.54 -8.73
N HIS A 17 -17.70 -9.99 -7.86
CA HIS A 17 -17.64 -10.37 -6.43
C HIS A 17 -17.95 -9.23 -5.46
N ARG A 18 -18.06 -7.95 -5.93
CA ARG A 18 -18.27 -6.79 -5.05
C ARG A 18 -19.51 -6.86 -4.17
N ASP A 19 -20.52 -7.63 -4.60
CA ASP A 19 -21.79 -7.81 -3.89
C ASP A 19 -21.84 -9.14 -3.10
N ASP A 20 -20.73 -9.91 -3.08
CA ASP A 20 -20.66 -11.17 -2.34
C ASP A 20 -20.61 -10.90 -0.83
N PRO A 21 -21.29 -11.73 -0.01
CA PRO A 21 -21.08 -11.68 1.44
C PRO A 21 -19.60 -11.91 1.79
N GLY A 22 -19.05 -11.05 2.66
CA GLY A 22 -17.64 -11.13 3.03
C GLY A 22 -16.68 -10.47 2.05
N VAL A 23 -17.16 -9.71 1.07
CA VAL A 23 -16.33 -8.78 0.28
C VAL A 23 -16.69 -7.35 0.65
N ARG A 24 -15.67 -6.56 0.97
CA ARG A 24 -15.84 -5.16 1.34
C ARG A 24 -14.97 -4.28 0.46
N VAL A 25 -15.61 -3.43 -0.35
CA VAL A 25 -14.93 -2.52 -1.27
C VAL A 25 -14.74 -1.16 -0.60
N VAL A 26 -13.51 -0.65 -0.59
CA VAL A 26 -13.16 0.61 0.08
C VAL A 26 -12.60 1.61 -0.93
N ASP A 27 -13.25 2.75 -1.04
CA ASP A 27 -12.79 3.92 -1.78
C ASP A 27 -12.01 4.84 -0.82
N VAL A 28 -10.73 5.07 -1.09
CA VAL A 28 -9.88 5.91 -0.23
C VAL A 28 -9.65 7.32 -0.76
N ARG A 29 -10.35 7.68 -1.85
CA ARG A 29 -10.33 9.03 -2.42
C ARG A 29 -11.02 10.03 -1.49
N ASP A 30 -10.97 11.31 -1.85
CA ASP A 30 -11.69 12.33 -1.12
C ASP A 30 -13.21 12.12 -1.19
N GLY A 31 -13.93 12.48 -0.12
CA GLY A 31 -15.39 12.30 -0.05
C GLY A 31 -16.15 13.00 -1.19
N TRP A 32 -15.66 14.17 -1.66
CA TRP A 32 -16.28 14.87 -2.79
C TRP A 32 -16.17 14.11 -4.12
N GLU A 33 -15.14 13.30 -4.29
CA GLU A 33 -14.99 12.43 -5.47
C GLU A 33 -15.95 11.26 -5.39
N PHE A 34 -16.06 10.64 -4.21
CA PHE A 34 -16.99 9.57 -3.93
C PHE A 34 -18.45 10.00 -4.19
N ASP A 35 -18.88 11.12 -3.59
CA ASP A 35 -20.25 11.61 -3.68
C ASP A 35 -20.59 12.30 -5.01
N GLY A 36 -19.60 13.00 -5.62
CA GLY A 36 -19.84 13.91 -6.74
C GLY A 36 -19.39 13.40 -8.09
N ILE A 37 -18.29 12.64 -8.18
CA ILE A 37 -17.80 12.03 -9.43
C ILE A 37 -18.44 10.64 -9.60
N GLY A 38 -18.53 9.89 -8.51
CA GLY A 38 -19.03 8.53 -8.47
C GLY A 38 -17.97 7.53 -8.04
N HIS A 39 -18.42 6.36 -7.62
CA HIS A 39 -17.62 5.29 -7.03
C HIS A 39 -18.06 3.92 -7.55
N VAL A 40 -17.27 2.88 -7.25
CA VAL A 40 -17.64 1.48 -7.51
C VAL A 40 -18.91 1.16 -6.72
N PRO A 41 -19.97 0.60 -7.34
CA PRO A 41 -21.17 0.21 -6.61
C PRO A 41 -20.82 -0.68 -5.41
N SER A 42 -21.52 -0.52 -4.30
CA SER A 42 -21.29 -1.16 -2.99
C SER A 42 -20.00 -0.70 -2.23
N ALA A 43 -19.16 0.15 -2.82
CA ALA A 43 -18.00 0.66 -2.10
C ALA A 43 -18.39 1.58 -0.94
N VAL A 44 -17.62 1.51 0.15
CA VAL A 44 -17.70 2.43 1.29
C VAL A 44 -16.56 3.45 1.22
N SER A 45 -16.82 4.68 1.67
CA SER A 45 -15.80 5.74 1.65
C SER A 45 -15.01 5.77 2.96
N ILE A 46 -13.69 5.57 2.85
CA ILE A 46 -12.73 5.81 3.94
C ILE A 46 -11.61 6.70 3.38
N PRO A 47 -11.79 8.02 3.31
CA PRO A 47 -10.80 8.93 2.77
C PRO A 47 -9.44 8.80 3.46
N PHE A 48 -8.36 8.96 2.69
CA PHE A 48 -6.97 8.82 3.16
C PHE A 48 -6.68 9.58 4.45
N GLU A 49 -7.23 10.79 4.61
CA GLU A 49 -7.07 11.62 5.80
C GLU A 49 -7.56 10.95 7.10
N ARG A 50 -8.52 10.01 6.99
CA ARG A 50 -9.13 9.37 8.17
C ARG A 50 -8.26 8.28 8.80
N PHE A 51 -7.40 7.62 8.01
CA PHE A 51 -6.58 6.50 8.47
C PHE A 51 -5.08 6.82 8.58
N ARG A 52 -4.74 8.06 8.84
CA ARG A 52 -3.39 8.49 9.19
C ARG A 52 -3.37 9.17 10.54
N LYS A 53 -2.19 9.24 11.16
CA LYS A 53 -2.01 9.85 12.48
C LYS A 53 -2.40 11.32 12.47
N GLU A 54 -3.18 11.74 13.44
CA GLU A 54 -3.50 13.16 13.64
C GLU A 54 -2.36 13.88 14.37
N GLY A 55 -1.98 15.02 13.85
CA GLY A 55 -1.02 15.95 14.50
C GLY A 55 0.38 15.35 14.62
N GLY A 56 1.31 15.74 13.78
CA GLY A 56 2.67 15.24 13.75
C GLY A 56 2.96 14.48 12.48
N ASP A 57 3.65 13.35 12.55
CA ASP A 57 4.15 12.59 11.40
C ASP A 57 3.05 12.15 10.44
N VAL A 58 2.86 12.94 9.41
CA VAL A 58 1.91 12.69 8.33
C VAL A 58 2.34 11.43 7.59
N GLY A 59 1.67 10.33 7.82
CA GLY A 59 1.98 9.05 7.16
C GLY A 59 2.13 7.87 8.11
N MET A 60 2.24 8.12 9.40
CA MET A 60 2.29 7.07 10.42
C MET A 60 0.93 6.40 10.63
N LEU A 61 0.95 5.17 11.15
CA LEU A 61 -0.25 4.41 11.51
C LEU A 61 -1.16 5.20 12.45
N PRO A 62 -2.49 5.18 12.24
CA PRO A 62 -3.45 6.03 12.95
C PRO A 62 -3.65 5.63 14.42
N GLY A 63 -3.18 4.46 14.82
CA GLY A 63 -3.51 3.80 16.08
C GLY A 63 -4.64 2.78 15.93
N ALA A 64 -4.55 1.68 16.69
CA ALA A 64 -5.44 0.52 16.57
C ALA A 64 -6.91 0.87 16.84
N GLU A 65 -7.18 1.63 17.89
CA GLU A 65 -8.54 2.03 18.27
C GLU A 65 -9.22 2.83 17.15
N ARG A 66 -8.51 3.83 16.59
CA ARG A 66 -9.04 4.65 15.50
C ARG A 66 -9.28 3.83 14.24
N PHE A 67 -8.34 2.96 13.87
CA PHE A 67 -8.49 2.15 12.67
C PHE A 67 -9.62 1.13 12.82
N GLY A 68 -9.73 0.48 13.97
CA GLY A 68 -10.85 -0.42 14.29
C GLY A 68 -12.21 0.27 14.22
N ALA A 69 -12.30 1.51 14.72
CA ALA A 69 -13.53 2.31 14.63
C ALA A 69 -13.90 2.62 13.16
N LEU A 70 -12.91 2.96 12.31
CA LEU A 70 -13.14 3.18 10.88
C LEU A 70 -13.67 1.93 10.17
N LEU A 71 -13.09 0.77 10.45
CA LEU A 71 -13.55 -0.49 9.88
C LEU A 71 -14.95 -0.87 10.39
N SER A 72 -15.22 -0.64 11.68
CA SER A 72 -16.55 -0.85 12.25
C SER A 72 -17.62 0.02 11.57
N GLU A 73 -17.36 1.32 11.41
CA GLU A 73 -18.25 2.25 10.71
C GLU A 73 -18.51 1.84 9.26
N ALA A 74 -17.48 1.29 8.60
CA ALA A 74 -17.54 0.78 7.22
C ALA A 74 -18.22 -0.58 7.10
N GLY A 75 -18.67 -1.18 8.21
CA GLY A 75 -19.34 -2.48 8.22
C GLY A 75 -18.42 -3.65 7.89
N VAL A 76 -17.12 -3.53 8.16
CA VAL A 76 -16.13 -4.59 7.94
C VAL A 76 -16.18 -5.59 9.07
N GLU A 77 -16.11 -6.88 8.75
CA GLU A 77 -15.86 -7.98 9.67
C GLU A 77 -14.44 -8.52 9.52
N SER A 78 -13.89 -9.16 10.55
CA SER A 78 -12.51 -9.66 10.55
C SER A 78 -12.22 -10.75 9.50
N GLY A 79 -13.27 -11.40 8.99
CA GLY A 79 -13.18 -12.41 7.95
C GLY A 79 -13.49 -11.92 6.54
N ASP A 80 -13.71 -10.63 6.37
CA ASP A 80 -14.01 -10.07 5.04
C ASP A 80 -12.73 -9.99 4.18
N THR A 81 -12.90 -10.12 2.87
CA THR A 81 -11.91 -9.71 1.87
C THR A 81 -12.02 -8.20 1.68
N LEU A 82 -11.01 -7.44 2.08
CA LEU A 82 -10.93 -6.00 1.83
C LEU A 82 -10.36 -5.72 0.45
N VAL A 83 -11.13 -5.09 -0.43
CA VAL A 83 -10.65 -4.60 -1.72
C VAL A 83 -10.61 -3.08 -1.67
N ALA A 84 -9.44 -2.48 -1.87
CA ALA A 84 -9.33 -1.02 -1.85
C ALA A 84 -8.85 -0.47 -3.19
N TYR A 85 -9.32 0.73 -3.51
CA TYR A 85 -8.91 1.49 -4.69
C TYR A 85 -8.84 2.99 -4.39
N ASP A 86 -8.09 3.70 -5.25
CA ASP A 86 -8.01 5.16 -5.31
C ASP A 86 -8.17 5.66 -6.75
N ASP A 87 -7.60 6.80 -7.12
CA ASP A 87 -7.44 7.27 -8.50
C ASP A 87 -6.01 7.75 -8.82
N GLU A 88 -5.05 7.24 -8.02
CA GLU A 88 -3.62 7.51 -8.12
C GLU A 88 -2.82 6.20 -8.22
N HIS A 89 -3.27 5.31 -9.11
CA HIS A 89 -2.61 4.03 -9.40
C HIS A 89 -2.46 3.09 -8.18
N GLY A 90 -3.35 3.19 -7.21
CA GLY A 90 -3.37 2.32 -6.04
C GLY A 90 -2.44 2.70 -4.89
N VAL A 91 -1.72 3.84 -4.95
CA VAL A 91 -0.72 4.20 -3.93
C VAL A 91 -1.33 4.57 -2.57
N PHE A 92 -2.52 5.17 -2.55
CA PHE A 92 -3.27 5.47 -1.33
C PHE A 92 -4.05 4.24 -0.84
N ALA A 93 -4.64 3.49 -1.77
CA ALA A 93 -5.31 2.22 -1.48
C ALA A 93 -4.33 1.21 -0.87
N ALA A 94 -3.12 1.09 -1.41
CA ALA A 94 -2.07 0.26 -0.84
C ALA A 94 -1.72 0.68 0.60
N ARG A 95 -1.68 1.99 0.91
CA ARG A 95 -1.44 2.44 2.29
C ARG A 95 -2.57 2.02 3.22
N PHE A 96 -3.82 2.07 2.79
CA PHE A 96 -4.96 1.57 3.57
C PHE A 96 -4.82 0.07 3.85
N LEU A 97 -4.57 -0.73 2.81
CA LEU A 97 -4.44 -2.19 2.92
C LEU A 97 -3.26 -2.61 3.78
N VAL A 98 -2.09 -1.96 3.61
CA VAL A 98 -0.93 -2.22 4.50
C VAL A 98 -1.25 -1.82 5.94
N THR A 99 -2.00 -0.74 6.18
CA THR A 99 -2.47 -0.40 7.52
C THR A 99 -3.37 -1.51 8.09
N ALA A 100 -4.26 -2.07 7.27
CA ALA A 100 -5.10 -3.20 7.66
C ALA A 100 -4.26 -4.43 8.04
N ILE A 101 -3.26 -4.80 7.23
CA ILE A 101 -2.30 -5.88 7.54
C ILE A 101 -1.59 -5.62 8.86
N MET A 102 -1.10 -4.39 9.11
CA MET A 102 -0.40 -4.05 10.35
C MET A 102 -1.30 -4.16 11.59
N TYR A 103 -2.61 -4.16 11.40
CA TYR A 103 -3.61 -4.32 12.45
C TYR A 103 -4.34 -5.67 12.41
N GLY A 104 -3.79 -6.64 11.65
CA GLY A 104 -4.20 -8.04 11.70
C GLY A 104 -5.38 -8.38 10.82
N HIS A 105 -5.64 -7.62 9.75
CA HIS A 105 -6.58 -8.02 8.72
C HIS A 105 -5.82 -8.72 7.59
N ASP A 106 -6.08 -10.01 7.41
CA ASP A 106 -5.23 -10.87 6.57
C ASP A 106 -5.63 -10.88 5.09
N ASP A 107 -6.93 -10.82 4.76
CA ASP A 107 -7.41 -10.90 3.37
C ASP A 107 -7.63 -9.49 2.79
N VAL A 108 -6.58 -8.97 2.16
CA VAL A 108 -6.55 -7.65 1.54
C VAL A 108 -6.17 -7.74 0.07
N ARG A 109 -6.86 -6.99 -0.79
CA ARG A 109 -6.61 -6.97 -2.22
C ARG A 109 -6.56 -5.55 -2.76
N LEU A 110 -5.46 -5.20 -3.43
CA LEU A 110 -5.37 -3.97 -4.19
C LEU A 110 -6.15 -4.15 -5.51
N LEU A 111 -7.02 -3.21 -5.85
CA LEU A 111 -7.63 -3.22 -7.18
C LEU A 111 -6.55 -2.99 -8.24
N ASP A 112 -6.44 -3.91 -9.19
CA ASP A 112 -5.53 -3.80 -10.33
C ASP A 112 -6.11 -2.80 -11.35
N GLY A 113 -5.76 -1.57 -11.16
CA GLY A 113 -6.35 -0.37 -11.74
C GLY A 113 -6.72 0.63 -10.66
N ASP A 114 -7.57 1.58 -11.02
CA ASP A 114 -8.10 2.59 -10.12
C ASP A 114 -9.54 2.95 -10.51
N CYS A 115 -10.13 3.98 -9.89
CA CYS A 115 -11.49 4.39 -10.19
C CYS A 115 -11.68 4.79 -11.67
N THR A 116 -10.70 5.48 -12.25
CA THR A 116 -10.70 5.82 -13.68
C THR A 116 -10.63 4.56 -14.56
N ALA A 117 -9.79 3.59 -14.22
CA ALA A 117 -9.72 2.32 -14.94
C ALA A 117 -11.03 1.52 -14.84
N TRP A 118 -11.62 1.44 -13.64
CA TRP A 118 -12.94 0.86 -13.42
C TRP A 118 -14.00 1.48 -14.34
N SER A 119 -14.10 2.81 -14.36
CA SER A 119 -15.14 3.54 -15.09
C SER A 119 -15.07 3.38 -16.61
N ARG A 120 -13.96 2.86 -17.17
CA ARG A 120 -13.82 2.57 -18.61
C ARG A 120 -14.63 1.37 -19.05
N SER A 121 -14.93 0.43 -18.16
CA SER A 121 -15.59 -0.84 -18.49
C SER A 121 -16.79 -1.18 -17.63
N GLU A 122 -16.89 -0.60 -16.44
CA GLU A 122 -17.89 -0.91 -15.45
C GLU A 122 -18.67 0.34 -15.00
N PRO A 123 -19.92 0.20 -14.54
CA PRO A 123 -20.71 1.32 -14.07
C PRO A 123 -20.18 1.87 -12.74
N THR A 124 -20.34 3.18 -12.56
CA THR A 124 -20.20 3.88 -11.28
C THR A 124 -21.56 4.31 -10.75
N THR A 125 -21.63 4.62 -9.46
CA THR A 125 -22.80 5.19 -8.81
C THR A 125 -22.41 6.36 -7.90
N THR A 126 -23.39 7.20 -7.59
CA THR A 126 -23.30 8.22 -6.52
C THR A 126 -24.27 7.89 -5.37
N ASP A 127 -24.94 6.74 -5.44
CA ASP A 127 -25.86 6.31 -4.39
C ASP A 127 -25.06 5.84 -3.17
N ALA A 128 -25.38 6.40 -1.99
CA ALA A 128 -24.73 5.98 -0.75
C ALA A 128 -24.97 4.49 -0.48
N PRO A 129 -23.92 3.72 -0.10
CA PRO A 129 -24.08 2.31 0.22
C PRO A 129 -24.92 2.13 1.49
N ASP A 130 -25.71 1.05 1.53
CA ASP A 130 -26.41 0.64 2.76
C ASP A 130 -25.44 -0.14 3.65
N VAL A 131 -24.93 0.53 4.70
CA VAL A 131 -23.91 -0.03 5.59
C VAL A 131 -24.49 -0.24 6.98
N THR A 132 -24.43 -1.45 7.48
CA THR A 132 -24.67 -1.74 8.89
C THR A 132 -23.33 -1.78 9.61
N PRO A 133 -23.06 -0.87 10.57
CA PRO A 133 -21.83 -0.90 11.35
C PRO A 133 -21.64 -2.23 12.09
N THR A 134 -20.39 -2.65 12.25
CA THR A 134 -20.00 -3.87 12.96
C THR A 134 -19.23 -3.53 14.25
N GLU A 135 -18.80 -4.56 14.96
CA GLU A 135 -17.83 -4.45 16.08
C GLU A 135 -16.51 -5.07 15.60
N TYR A 136 -15.66 -4.26 14.94
CA TYR A 136 -14.37 -4.73 14.44
C TYR A 136 -13.30 -4.63 15.52
N GLU A 137 -12.73 -5.78 15.92
CA GLU A 137 -11.64 -5.86 16.88
C GLU A 137 -10.28 -5.99 16.14
N VAL A 138 -9.40 -5.01 16.38
CA VAL A 138 -8.02 -5.05 15.89
C VAL A 138 -7.22 -6.12 16.64
N SER A 139 -6.54 -6.98 15.89
CA SER A 139 -5.63 -8.01 16.44
C SER A 139 -4.22 -7.75 15.93
N ILE A 140 -3.39 -7.05 16.70
CA ILE A 140 -2.04 -6.67 16.28
C ILE A 140 -1.12 -7.89 16.25
N PRO A 141 -0.60 -8.33 15.07
CA PRO A 141 0.35 -9.44 15.02
C PRO A 141 1.69 -9.09 15.67
N ASP A 142 2.31 -10.06 16.34
CA ASP A 142 3.63 -9.88 16.96
C ASP A 142 4.76 -9.77 15.93
N ASP A 143 4.58 -10.38 14.75
CA ASP A 143 5.54 -10.50 13.66
C ASP A 143 5.33 -9.48 12.53
N ARG A 144 4.79 -8.31 12.86
CA ARG A 144 4.64 -7.23 11.86
C ARG A 144 5.96 -6.92 11.18
N PRO A 145 5.95 -6.68 9.86
CA PRO A 145 7.16 -6.39 9.10
C PRO A 145 7.75 -5.00 9.36
N LEU A 146 7.41 -4.38 10.49
CA LEU A 146 7.90 -3.04 10.85
C LEU A 146 9.35 -3.09 11.30
N ILE A 147 10.15 -2.17 10.81
CA ILE A 147 11.52 -1.91 11.23
C ILE A 147 11.66 -0.42 11.56
N ASP A 148 12.42 -0.09 12.58
CA ASP A 148 12.76 1.29 12.95
C ASP A 148 14.12 1.70 12.37
N ALA A 149 14.50 2.95 12.56
CA ALA A 149 15.76 3.48 12.05
C ALA A 149 17.00 2.75 12.62
N ASP A 150 16.96 2.25 13.85
CA ASP A 150 18.08 1.48 14.44
C ASP A 150 18.23 0.13 13.75
N GLY A 151 17.11 -0.53 13.45
CA GLY A 151 17.11 -1.76 12.67
C GLY A 151 17.57 -1.56 11.24
N VAL A 152 17.24 -0.44 10.59
CA VAL A 152 17.76 -0.09 9.25
C VAL A 152 19.27 0.13 9.31
N LEU A 153 19.78 0.90 10.30
CA LEU A 153 21.23 1.10 10.49
C LEU A 153 21.97 -0.22 10.65
N ALA A 154 21.44 -1.11 11.50
CA ALA A 154 22.06 -2.42 11.72
C ALA A 154 22.08 -3.27 10.44
N ALA A 155 21.04 -3.23 9.62
CA ALA A 155 20.99 -3.97 8.35
C ALA A 155 21.96 -3.38 7.31
N VAL A 156 22.10 -2.04 7.24
CA VAL A 156 23.09 -1.37 6.39
C VAL A 156 24.51 -1.78 6.78
N GLU A 157 24.83 -1.75 8.08
CA GLU A 157 26.15 -2.16 8.59
C GLU A 157 26.46 -3.66 8.34
N ALA A 158 25.44 -4.51 8.47
CA ALA A 158 25.59 -5.95 8.23
C ALA A 158 25.69 -6.31 6.74
N GLY A 159 25.10 -5.50 5.85
CA GLY A 159 25.03 -5.77 4.42
C GLY A 159 24.20 -7.02 4.08
N ASP A 160 23.20 -7.34 4.90
CA ASP A 160 22.36 -8.54 4.80
C ASP A 160 20.99 -8.31 4.18
N ALA A 161 20.71 -7.08 3.72
CA ALA A 161 19.45 -6.69 3.09
C ALA A 161 19.69 -5.78 1.88
N VAL A 162 18.71 -5.78 0.96
CA VAL A 162 18.61 -4.77 -0.08
C VAL A 162 17.74 -3.63 0.44
N LEU A 163 18.33 -2.47 0.63
CA LEU A 163 17.60 -1.26 1.04
C LEU A 163 17.07 -0.55 -0.21
N VAL A 164 15.77 -0.33 -0.29
CA VAL A 164 15.09 0.19 -1.47
C VAL A 164 14.44 1.54 -1.16
N ASP A 165 14.85 2.57 -1.90
CA ASP A 165 14.20 3.87 -1.95
C ASP A 165 13.21 3.93 -3.11
N THR A 166 11.93 4.10 -2.81
CA THR A 166 10.86 4.11 -3.82
C THR A 166 10.46 5.52 -4.27
N ARG A 167 11.30 6.51 -4.00
CA ARG A 167 11.11 7.89 -4.44
C ARG A 167 11.59 8.10 -5.87
N THR A 168 11.36 9.32 -6.40
CA THR A 168 11.89 9.66 -7.72
C THR A 168 13.42 9.72 -7.71
N PRO A 169 14.08 9.53 -8.88
CA PRO A 169 15.54 9.66 -8.98
C PRO A 169 16.07 11.02 -8.52
N GLU A 170 15.32 12.09 -8.72
CA GLU A 170 15.70 13.44 -8.28
C GLU A 170 15.69 13.54 -6.75
N GLU A 171 14.64 13.05 -6.09
CA GLU A 171 14.55 13.01 -4.62
C GLU A 171 15.67 12.15 -4.03
N PHE A 172 16.00 11.03 -4.69
CA PHE A 172 17.10 10.15 -4.28
C PHE A 172 18.46 10.86 -4.38
N ALA A 173 18.73 11.52 -5.51
CA ALA A 173 19.97 12.25 -5.73
C ALA A 173 20.18 13.41 -4.75
N GLU A 174 19.10 14.05 -4.27
CA GLU A 174 19.18 15.09 -3.23
C GLU A 174 19.67 14.55 -1.88
N GLY A 175 19.32 13.29 -1.56
CA GLY A 175 19.76 12.65 -0.32
C GLY A 175 19.03 11.35 -0.05
N HIS A 176 19.80 10.29 0.20
CA HIS A 176 19.30 8.93 0.46
C HIS A 176 20.15 8.23 1.54
N ILE A 177 19.65 7.12 2.05
CA ILE A 177 20.39 6.27 3.00
C ILE A 177 21.51 5.53 2.24
N GLU A 178 22.72 5.55 2.76
CA GLU A 178 23.89 4.92 2.12
C GLU A 178 23.62 3.43 1.80
N GLY A 179 23.99 3.01 0.58
CA GLY A 179 23.80 1.65 0.10
C GLY A 179 22.43 1.33 -0.42
N ALA A 180 21.48 2.29 -0.40
CA ALA A 180 20.15 2.08 -0.99
C ALA A 180 20.21 2.04 -2.52
N VAL A 181 19.40 1.15 -3.10
CA VAL A 181 19.04 1.19 -4.52
C VAL A 181 17.78 2.01 -4.70
N ASN A 182 17.62 2.63 -5.88
CA ASN A 182 16.47 3.46 -6.17
C ASN A 182 15.72 2.97 -7.41
N PHE A 183 14.41 2.89 -7.30
CA PHE A 183 13.48 2.94 -8.42
C PHE A 183 12.21 3.69 -8.00
N ASP A 184 11.62 4.45 -8.89
CA ASP A 184 10.34 5.09 -8.60
C ASP A 184 9.26 4.00 -8.50
N TRP A 185 8.41 4.04 -7.46
CA TRP A 185 7.28 3.10 -7.34
C TRP A 185 6.40 3.05 -8.59
N ARG A 186 6.36 4.14 -9.38
CA ARG A 186 5.64 4.21 -10.66
C ARG A 186 6.23 3.33 -11.74
N ASP A 187 7.48 2.88 -11.60
CA ASP A 187 8.09 1.92 -12.52
C ASP A 187 7.40 0.55 -12.46
N LEU A 188 6.59 0.30 -11.41
CA LEU A 188 5.78 -0.89 -11.25
C LEU A 188 4.36 -0.75 -11.82
N VAL A 189 3.99 0.45 -12.30
CA VAL A 189 2.66 0.78 -12.83
C VAL A 189 2.67 0.72 -14.36
N ASP A 190 1.60 0.19 -14.93
CA ASP A 190 1.29 0.31 -16.35
C ASP A 190 0.42 1.57 -16.56
N PRO A 191 0.92 2.60 -17.25
CA PRO A 191 0.21 3.86 -17.44
C PRO A 191 -1.05 3.73 -18.32
N ASP A 192 -1.14 2.71 -19.16
CA ASP A 192 -2.28 2.51 -20.07
C ASP A 192 -3.46 1.86 -19.35
N THR A 193 -3.19 0.83 -18.59
CA THR A 193 -4.20 0.14 -17.75
C THR A 193 -4.47 0.87 -16.45
N ARG A 194 -3.52 1.68 -15.95
CA ARG A 194 -3.49 2.34 -14.64
C ARG A 194 -3.35 1.38 -13.46
N GLY A 195 -3.12 0.10 -13.74
CA GLY A 195 -2.86 -0.97 -12.78
C GLY A 195 -1.38 -1.32 -12.69
N LEU A 196 -1.11 -2.53 -12.26
CA LEU A 196 0.25 -3.07 -12.18
C LEU A 196 0.72 -3.51 -13.58
N LYS A 197 2.02 -3.43 -13.81
CA LYS A 197 2.64 -4.12 -14.95
C LYS A 197 2.45 -5.63 -14.83
N GLU A 198 2.62 -6.33 -15.96
CA GLU A 198 2.61 -7.80 -15.97
C GLU A 198 3.70 -8.37 -15.04
N ARG A 199 3.41 -9.52 -14.41
CA ARG A 199 4.30 -10.12 -13.40
C ARG A 199 5.76 -10.29 -13.85
N GLU A 200 5.97 -10.59 -15.13
CA GLU A 200 7.32 -10.74 -15.71
C GLU A 200 8.05 -9.40 -15.80
N GLU A 201 7.34 -8.33 -16.16
CA GLU A 201 7.88 -6.97 -16.20
C GLU A 201 8.18 -6.44 -14.80
N LEU A 202 7.29 -6.68 -13.82
CA LEU A 202 7.53 -6.35 -12.42
C LEU A 202 8.81 -7.00 -11.90
N ARG A 203 9.00 -8.33 -12.17
CA ARG A 203 10.23 -9.03 -11.79
C ARG A 203 11.46 -8.43 -12.47
N ALA A 204 11.38 -8.10 -13.76
CA ALA A 204 12.49 -7.52 -14.49
C ALA A 204 12.91 -6.15 -13.90
N VAL A 205 11.96 -5.29 -13.51
CA VAL A 205 12.26 -4.03 -12.82
C VAL A 205 12.97 -4.29 -11.50
N LEU A 206 12.43 -5.17 -10.64
CA LEU A 206 13.01 -5.47 -9.33
C LEU A 206 14.40 -6.10 -9.44
N GLU A 207 14.57 -7.10 -10.29
CA GLU A 207 15.84 -7.81 -10.50
C GLU A 207 16.93 -6.88 -11.06
N SER A 208 16.57 -5.91 -11.92
CA SER A 208 17.53 -4.93 -12.44
C SER A 208 18.15 -4.05 -11.35
N HIS A 209 17.48 -3.94 -10.18
CA HIS A 209 17.96 -3.23 -8.99
C HIS A 209 18.47 -4.20 -7.90
N GLY A 210 18.67 -5.47 -8.23
CA GLY A 210 19.17 -6.49 -7.30
C GLY A 210 18.16 -6.92 -6.24
N VAL A 211 16.87 -6.57 -6.39
CA VAL A 211 15.78 -6.99 -5.53
C VAL A 211 15.26 -8.34 -6.01
N THR A 212 15.61 -9.40 -5.30
CA THR A 212 15.28 -10.79 -5.66
C THR A 212 14.62 -11.51 -4.48
N PRO A 213 13.75 -12.55 -4.72
CA PRO A 213 12.96 -13.19 -3.67
C PRO A 213 13.76 -13.91 -2.57
N ASP A 214 15.03 -14.22 -2.83
CA ASP A 214 15.95 -14.86 -1.89
C ASP A 214 16.62 -13.90 -0.92
N LYS A 215 16.40 -12.59 -1.08
CA LYS A 215 16.99 -11.55 -0.26
C LYS A 215 15.97 -10.90 0.67
N ARG A 216 16.45 -10.48 1.84
CA ARG A 216 15.71 -9.55 2.66
C ARG A 216 15.61 -8.18 1.98
N VAL A 217 14.43 -7.59 1.92
CA VAL A 217 14.17 -6.29 1.30
C VAL A 217 13.67 -5.32 2.37
N ILE A 218 14.33 -4.18 2.51
CA ILE A 218 13.90 -3.09 3.39
C ILE A 218 13.40 -1.93 2.54
N LEU A 219 12.14 -1.53 2.73
CA LEU A 219 11.50 -0.47 1.96
C LEU A 219 11.46 0.84 2.74
N TYR A 220 11.83 1.95 2.10
CA TYR A 220 11.59 3.29 2.62
C TYR A 220 11.22 4.29 1.50
N CYS A 221 10.62 5.41 1.90
CA CYS A 221 10.38 6.58 1.04
C CYS A 221 10.46 7.87 1.88
N ASN A 222 9.52 8.80 1.77
CA ASN A 222 9.41 9.93 2.70
C ASN A 222 8.49 9.62 3.89
N THR A 223 7.29 9.02 3.64
CA THR A 223 6.19 8.92 4.60
C THR A 223 5.38 7.62 4.46
N ALA A 224 6.00 6.51 4.17
CA ALA A 224 5.41 5.16 4.08
C ALA A 224 4.36 4.91 2.96
N ARG A 225 3.83 5.92 2.27
CA ARG A 225 2.78 5.74 1.25
C ARG A 225 3.28 4.98 0.03
N ARG A 226 4.39 5.42 -0.59
CA ARG A 226 4.96 4.80 -1.80
C ARG A 226 5.44 3.39 -1.53
N ILE A 227 6.06 3.15 -0.37
CA ILE A 227 6.50 1.81 0.02
C ILE A 227 5.34 0.86 0.27
N SER A 228 4.14 1.36 0.60
CA SER A 228 2.96 0.49 0.73
C SER A 228 2.57 -0.14 -0.60
N HIS A 229 2.62 0.61 -1.69
CA HIS A 229 2.39 0.07 -3.03
C HIS A 229 3.44 -0.99 -3.38
N THR A 230 4.72 -0.66 -3.23
CA THR A 230 5.81 -1.62 -3.50
C THR A 230 5.73 -2.85 -2.60
N TYR A 231 5.35 -2.71 -1.33
CA TYR A 231 5.15 -3.84 -0.41
C TYR A 231 4.11 -4.83 -0.94
N LEU A 232 2.94 -4.33 -1.39
CA LEU A 232 1.91 -5.20 -1.96
C LEU A 232 2.36 -5.84 -3.28
N VAL A 233 3.12 -5.14 -4.12
CA VAL A 233 3.71 -5.72 -5.34
C VAL A 233 4.69 -6.84 -5.00
N LEU A 234 5.55 -6.67 -4.01
CA LEU A 234 6.46 -7.72 -3.56
C LEU A 234 5.68 -8.93 -3.01
N LYS A 235 4.64 -8.72 -2.20
CA LYS A 235 3.75 -9.78 -1.73
C LYS A 235 3.05 -10.50 -2.88
N HIS A 236 2.54 -9.75 -3.87
CA HIS A 236 1.95 -10.29 -5.10
C HIS A 236 2.92 -11.20 -5.86
N LEU A 237 4.21 -10.87 -5.87
CA LEU A 237 5.25 -11.67 -6.52
C LEU A 237 5.79 -12.83 -5.65
N GLY A 238 5.35 -12.94 -4.40
CA GLY A 238 5.71 -14.02 -3.48
C GLY A 238 6.99 -13.79 -2.68
N TYR A 239 7.40 -12.51 -2.48
CA TYR A 239 8.49 -12.21 -1.55
C TYR A 239 8.02 -12.42 -0.12
N GLU A 240 8.85 -13.05 0.70
CA GLU A 240 8.52 -13.39 2.09
C GLU A 240 9.19 -12.45 3.11
N ASP A 241 10.49 -12.13 2.93
CA ASP A 241 11.27 -11.32 3.87
C ASP A 241 11.30 -9.84 3.43
N ILE A 242 10.25 -9.11 3.82
CA ILE A 242 10.08 -7.70 3.50
C ILE A 242 9.96 -6.93 4.81
N ALA A 243 10.88 -5.99 5.06
CA ALA A 243 10.81 -5.06 6.18
C ALA A 243 10.30 -3.69 5.71
N PHE A 244 9.41 -3.12 6.48
CA PHE A 244 8.71 -1.89 6.19
C PHE A 244 9.16 -0.79 7.15
N PHE A 245 10.00 0.14 6.67
CA PHE A 245 10.46 1.28 7.46
C PHE A 245 9.41 2.40 7.39
N GLU A 246 8.46 2.38 8.30
CA GLU A 246 7.33 3.30 8.30
C GLU A 246 7.75 4.76 8.45
N GLY A 247 8.63 5.09 9.39
CA GLY A 247 9.13 6.44 9.61
C GLY A 247 9.91 7.02 8.43
N SER A 248 10.49 6.13 7.60
CA SER A 248 11.16 6.50 6.35
C SER A 248 12.16 7.65 6.53
N LEU A 249 12.35 8.48 5.51
CA LEU A 249 13.28 9.62 5.61
C LEU A 249 12.80 10.74 6.55
N THR A 250 11.52 10.80 6.89
CA THR A 250 11.05 11.75 7.89
C THR A 250 11.68 11.43 9.25
N GLU A 251 11.53 10.21 9.75
CA GLU A 251 12.16 9.77 11.00
C GLU A 251 13.69 9.83 10.92
N TRP A 252 14.28 9.40 9.78
CA TRP A 252 15.71 9.40 9.58
C TRP A 252 16.34 10.79 9.76
N ARG A 253 15.70 11.82 9.18
CA ARG A 253 16.13 13.21 9.29
C ARG A 253 15.89 13.80 10.68
N GLU A 254 14.76 13.48 11.33
CA GLU A 254 14.46 13.92 12.69
C GLU A 254 15.46 13.39 13.72
N ARG A 255 16.07 12.25 13.42
CA ARG A 255 17.14 11.65 14.24
C ARG A 255 18.53 12.10 13.83
N ASP A 256 18.67 13.06 12.92
CA ASP A 256 19.95 13.56 12.39
C ASP A 256 20.89 12.42 11.87
N LEU A 257 20.30 11.36 11.29
CA LEU A 257 21.05 10.23 10.75
C LEU A 257 21.68 10.57 9.40
N PRO A 258 22.82 9.96 9.03
CA PRO A 258 23.58 10.34 7.85
C PRO A 258 22.85 10.03 6.54
N LEU A 259 22.92 10.96 5.60
CA LEU A 259 22.47 10.81 4.23
C LEU A 259 23.66 11.05 3.28
N VAL A 260 23.65 10.34 2.15
CA VAL A 260 24.55 10.57 1.03
C VAL A 260 23.79 11.19 -0.13
N SER A 261 24.48 11.94 -1.01
CA SER A 261 23.89 12.57 -2.19
C SER A 261 24.54 12.05 -3.45
N GLY A 262 23.81 12.07 -4.57
CA GLY A 262 24.28 11.57 -5.87
C GLY A 262 23.42 10.43 -6.38
N THR A 263 23.84 9.81 -7.47
CA THR A 263 23.05 8.79 -8.19
C THR A 263 23.28 7.35 -7.71
N GLY A 264 24.07 7.14 -6.64
CA GLY A 264 24.27 5.79 -6.08
C GLY A 264 25.11 4.85 -6.98
N GLU A 265 26.16 5.39 -7.67
CA GLU A 265 27.14 4.58 -8.41
C GLU A 265 28.17 3.94 -7.48
#